data_c59d078c05db7d06cc5fa09f836ecff5
#
_entry.id   c59d078c05db7d06cc5fa09f836ecff5
#
_cell.length_a   1.000
_cell.length_b   1.000
_cell.length_c   1.000
_cell.angle_alpha   90.00
_cell.angle_beta   90.00
_cell.angle_gamma   90.00
#
_symmetry.space_group_name_H-M   'P 1'
#
loop_
_entity.id
_entity.type
_entity.pdbx_description
1 polymer ?
#
loop_
_entity_poly.entity_id
_entity_poly.type
_entity_poly.pdbx_seq_one_letter_code
_entity_poly.pdbx_strand_id
1 'polypeptide(L)' 'MPSKFAVPEELARIAQGRDHLLTPEFGHAIGRSGQTIRKNYCLTGEAYGIRPVKIGNRLLWPVHEIASLLAGGTK' A
#
# COMPACT_ATOMS: atom_id res chain seq x y z
N MET A 1 6.66 14.57 16.83
CA MET A 1 6.27 15.54 15.88
C MET A 1 5.67 14.93 14.63
N PRO A 2 4.46 15.19 14.40
CA PRO A 2 3.82 14.60 13.22
C PRO A 2 4.29 15.28 11.96
N SER A 3 4.48 14.50 10.94
CA SER A 3 4.76 15.04 9.62
C SER A 3 3.48 14.95 8.82
N LYS A 4 3.43 15.65 7.71
CA LYS A 4 2.25 15.58 6.88
C LYS A 4 2.08 14.19 6.26
N PHE A 5 3.12 13.38 6.32
CA PHE A 5 3.04 12.01 5.81
C PHE A 5 3.14 10.99 6.92
N ALA A 6 2.69 11.36 8.10
CA ALA A 6 2.68 10.42 9.21
C ALA A 6 1.86 9.20 8.84
N VAL A 7 2.38 8.04 9.18
CA VAL A 7 1.70 6.78 8.88
C VAL A 7 0.54 6.62 9.85
N PRO A 8 -0.69 6.36 9.34
CA PRO A 8 -1.81 6.12 10.24
C PRO A 8 -1.52 4.96 11.18
N GLU A 9 -2.11 5.02 12.36
CA GLU A 9 -1.83 4.04 13.39
C GLU A 9 -2.13 2.62 12.93
N GLU A 10 -3.24 2.43 12.24
CA GLU A 10 -3.59 1.10 11.77
C GLU A 10 -2.59 0.59 10.76
N LEU A 11 -2.17 1.45 9.86
CA LEU A 11 -1.19 1.07 8.86
C LEU A 11 0.15 0.77 9.52
N ALA A 12 0.54 1.57 10.51
CA ALA A 12 1.79 1.33 11.22
C ALA A 12 1.76 -0.02 11.92
N ARG A 13 0.60 -0.40 12.47
CA ARG A 13 0.44 -1.67 13.14
C ARG A 13 0.60 -2.82 12.16
N ILE A 14 0.04 -2.68 10.97
CA ILE A 14 0.17 -3.70 9.94
C ILE A 14 1.61 -3.79 9.45
N ALA A 15 2.24 -2.65 9.24
CA ALA A 15 3.59 -2.60 8.68
C ALA A 15 4.66 -3.10 9.66
N GLN A 16 4.47 -2.83 10.95
CA GLN A 16 5.41 -3.28 11.98
C GLN A 16 6.84 -2.85 11.67
N GLY A 17 7.01 -1.59 11.27
CA GLY A 17 8.32 -1.05 10.99
C GLY A 17 8.88 -1.35 9.62
N ARG A 18 8.15 -2.07 8.79
CA ARG A 18 8.62 -2.36 7.44
C ARG A 18 8.30 -1.21 6.50
N ASP A 19 9.07 -1.10 5.45
CA ASP A 19 8.87 -0.05 4.45
C ASP A 19 7.88 -0.45 3.38
N HIS A 20 7.56 -1.75 3.27
CA HIS A 20 6.69 -2.27 2.24
C HIS A 20 5.76 -3.31 2.82
N LEU A 21 4.59 -3.45 2.21
CA LEU A 21 3.60 -4.45 2.59
C LEU A 21 3.41 -5.44 1.46
N LEU A 22 3.02 -6.65 1.84
CA LEU A 22 2.57 -7.62 0.86
C LEU A 22 1.16 -7.27 0.41
N THR A 23 0.73 -7.86 -0.70
CA THR A 23 -0.57 -7.53 -1.28
C THR A 23 -1.73 -7.71 -0.31
N PRO A 24 -1.82 -8.82 0.44
CA PRO A 24 -2.92 -8.96 1.40
C PRO A 24 -2.89 -7.89 2.49
N GLU A 25 -1.69 -7.51 2.91
CA GLU A 25 -1.56 -6.47 3.94
C GLU A 25 -1.98 -5.11 3.41
N PHE A 26 -1.60 -4.81 2.17
CA PHE A 26 -2.04 -3.57 1.53
C PHE A 26 -3.57 -3.55 1.44
N GLY A 27 -4.16 -4.67 1.03
CA GLY A 27 -5.61 -4.75 0.94
C GLY A 27 -6.27 -4.51 2.29
N HIS A 28 -5.71 -5.11 3.34
CA HIS A 28 -6.26 -4.91 4.67
C HIS A 28 -6.19 -3.44 5.07
N ALA A 29 -5.09 -2.78 4.74
CA ALA A 29 -4.91 -1.38 5.13
C ALA A 29 -5.92 -0.45 4.47
N ILE A 30 -6.33 -0.75 3.23
CA ILE A 30 -7.23 0.13 2.50
C ILE A 30 -8.64 -0.44 2.40
N GLY A 31 -8.90 -1.59 3.01
CA GLY A 31 -10.24 -2.18 3.00
C GLY A 31 -10.63 -2.79 1.67
N ARG A 32 -9.68 -3.29 0.92
CA ARG A 32 -9.94 -3.97 -0.36
C ARG A 32 -9.33 -5.35 -0.34
N SER A 33 -9.87 -6.26 -1.12
CA SER A 33 -9.31 -7.59 -1.17
C SER A 33 -8.01 -7.59 -1.96
N GLY A 34 -7.12 -8.53 -1.61
CA GLY A 34 -5.88 -8.67 -2.36
C GLY A 34 -6.14 -9.03 -3.81
N GLN A 35 -7.24 -9.73 -4.05
CA GLN A 35 -7.60 -10.13 -5.41
C GLN A 35 -7.90 -8.90 -6.26
N THR A 36 -8.61 -7.92 -5.71
CA THR A 36 -8.89 -6.68 -6.42
C THR A 36 -7.59 -5.94 -6.73
N ILE A 37 -6.68 -5.90 -5.78
CA ILE A 37 -5.42 -5.22 -5.97
C ILE A 37 -4.61 -5.90 -7.08
N ARG A 38 -4.55 -7.23 -7.06
CA ARG A 38 -3.82 -7.95 -8.09
C ARG A 38 -4.43 -7.75 -9.46
N LYS A 39 -5.75 -7.67 -9.53
CA LYS A 39 -6.42 -7.43 -10.80
C LYS A 39 -6.05 -6.07 -11.35
N ASN A 40 -6.05 -5.05 -10.51
CA ASN A 40 -5.65 -3.72 -10.95
C ASN A 40 -4.21 -3.71 -11.43
N TYR A 41 -3.34 -4.39 -10.71
CA TYR A 41 -1.94 -4.46 -11.09
C TYR A 41 -1.79 -5.15 -12.45
N CYS A 42 -2.54 -6.23 -12.67
CA CYS A 42 -2.45 -6.95 -13.93
C CYS A 42 -2.92 -6.09 -15.11
N LEU A 43 -3.86 -5.20 -14.86
CA LEU A 43 -4.40 -4.36 -15.94
C LEU A 43 -3.50 -3.18 -16.27
N THR A 44 -2.90 -2.55 -15.26
CA THR A 44 -2.20 -1.29 -15.48
C THR A 44 -0.80 -1.24 -14.90
N GLY A 45 -0.39 -2.25 -14.15
CA GLY A 45 0.93 -2.24 -13.51
C GLY A 45 0.94 -1.50 -12.19
N GLU A 46 -0.20 -1.05 -11.71
CA GLU A 46 -0.30 -0.35 -10.44
C GLU A 46 -1.70 -0.53 -9.88
N ALA A 47 -1.87 -0.19 -8.62
CA ALA A 47 -3.17 -0.23 -7.98
C ALA A 47 -3.33 1.05 -7.18
N TYR A 48 -4.45 1.75 -7.40
CA TYR A 48 -4.76 3.00 -6.70
C TYR A 48 -3.65 4.03 -6.81
N GLY A 49 -2.98 4.03 -7.97
CA GLY A 49 -1.91 4.98 -8.21
C GLY A 49 -0.58 4.60 -7.60
N ILE A 50 -0.48 3.43 -6.99
CA ILE A 50 0.75 2.97 -6.36
C ILE A 50 1.35 1.86 -7.20
N ARG A 51 2.62 2.03 -7.55
CA ARG A 51 3.34 1.04 -8.31
C ARG A 51 4.19 0.20 -7.36
N PRO A 52 3.97 -1.13 -7.30
CA PRO A 52 4.73 -1.96 -6.38
C PRO A 52 6.11 -2.29 -6.92
N VAL A 53 6.97 -2.73 -6.01
CA VAL A 53 8.24 -3.32 -6.38
C VAL A 53 8.03 -4.82 -6.48
N LYS A 54 8.39 -5.42 -7.60
CA LYS A 54 8.22 -6.85 -7.78
C LYS A 54 9.55 -7.53 -7.53
N ILE A 55 9.58 -8.42 -6.56
CA ILE A 55 10.77 -9.20 -6.24
C ILE A 55 10.38 -10.67 -6.26
N GLY A 56 10.92 -11.40 -7.23
CA GLY A 56 10.49 -12.76 -7.43
C GLY A 56 9.03 -12.79 -7.80
N ASN A 57 8.25 -13.55 -7.04
CA ASN A 57 6.83 -13.65 -7.27
C ASN A 57 6.02 -12.75 -6.35
N ARG A 58 6.69 -11.85 -5.62
CA ARG A 58 6.02 -11.04 -4.62
C ARG A 58 5.95 -9.60 -5.05
N LEU A 59 4.81 -8.98 -4.78
CA LEU A 59 4.63 -7.56 -4.97
C LEU A 59 4.77 -6.89 -3.62
N LEU A 60 5.61 -5.87 -3.55
CA LEU A 60 5.86 -5.14 -2.32
C LEU A 60 5.37 -3.70 -2.51
N TRP A 61 4.45 -3.28 -1.66
CA TRP A 61 3.77 -1.99 -1.80
C TRP A 61 4.35 -1.00 -0.81
N PRO A 62 4.88 0.16 -1.26
CA PRO A 62 5.55 1.10 -0.36
C PRO A 62 4.58 1.67 0.68
N VAL A 63 4.97 1.58 1.94
CA VAL A 63 4.11 2.02 3.04
C VAL A 63 3.84 3.51 2.97
N HIS A 64 4.84 4.31 2.65
CA HIS A 64 4.62 5.76 2.65
C HIS A 64 3.67 6.19 1.55
N GLU A 65 3.62 5.47 0.44
CA GLU A 65 2.64 5.78 -0.59
C GLU A 65 1.24 5.33 -0.20
N ILE A 66 1.15 4.23 0.55
CA ILE A 66 -0.13 3.81 1.09
C ILE A 66 -0.62 4.85 2.10
N ALA A 67 0.27 5.35 2.93
CA ALA A 67 -0.09 6.39 3.89
C ALA A 67 -0.61 7.64 3.17
N SER A 68 0.04 8.02 2.09
CA SER A 68 -0.40 9.16 1.31
C SER A 68 -1.79 8.91 0.71
N LEU A 69 -2.03 7.70 0.22
CA LEU A 69 -3.34 7.36 -0.31
C LEU A 69 -4.41 7.46 0.76
N LEU A 70 -4.13 6.94 1.95
CA LEU A 70 -5.09 6.96 3.04
C LEU A 70 -5.36 8.38 3.54
N ALA A 71 -4.39 9.26 3.36
CA ALA A 71 -4.57 10.66 3.75
C ALA A 71 -5.33 11.45 2.70
N GLY A 72 -5.78 10.79 1.62
CA GLY A 72 -6.49 11.48 0.56
C GLY A 72 -5.58 12.24 -0.37
N GLY A 73 -4.31 11.88 -0.41
CA GLY A 73 -3.32 12.61 -1.16
C GLY A 73 -3.19 12.22 -2.61
N THR A 74 -4.10 11.44 -3.13
CA THR A 74 -4.07 11.13 -4.55
C THR A 74 -4.65 12.27 -5.31
N LYS A 75 -4.26 12.52 -6.20
CA LYS A 75 -4.78 13.52 -6.81
C LYS A 75 -5.43 13.21 -7.82
#